data_ede3ceb984fe3094c46f7b32224a69b5
#
_entry.id   ede3ceb984fe3094c46f7b32224a69b5
#
_cell.length_a   1.000
_cell.length_b   1.000
_cell.length_c   1.000
_cell.angle_alpha   90.00
_cell.angle_beta   90.00
_cell.angle_gamma   90.00
#
_symmetry.space_group_name_H-M   'P 1'
#
loop_
_entity.id
_entity.type
_entity.pdbx_description
1 polymer ?
#
loop_
_entity_poly.entity_id
_entity_poly.type
_entity_poly.pdbx_seq_one_letter_code
_entity_poly.pdbx_strand_id
1 'polypeptide(L)'
;MQDRALVLTAPRQLEWEALSRAPLAPDEVRIRTLFSGISAGTELSQFRGTSPFMNKLWDADNRVFRESDTPSWTFPVRNLGYEEVGDIVETGSAVTRLQVGDRVFGTWGHRTTHVWAEADAWPRKMPDGADPRIGIFSHIGAVALNGAHDARIRMGDLVVVFGLGVPGQIVLQAARASGATVVGVDPVQSRRAMALKLGADRVLDPTAGSVSDIIKSETDGRGADICIEVSGAPAALSEAMRTIAYASRVVAMGFFQGEARGLHLGDEFHHNRIELISSQISGVAPDASHRWSKPRLWQTAVRLQHEGRLNLLPLITDEVPFEDAPALFHRLDRGAPDILQTVLRFGDRT
;
A
#
# COMPACT_ATOMS: atom_id res chain seq x y z
N MET A 1 27.15 -8.10 13.60
CA MET A 1 26.26 -9.08 12.94
C MET A 1 26.55 -9.02 11.45
N GLN A 2 26.52 -10.14 10.71
CA GLN A 2 26.74 -10.15 9.26
C GLN A 2 25.52 -9.56 8.55
N ASP A 3 25.76 -8.72 7.52
CA ASP A 3 24.69 -8.17 6.70
C ASP A 3 23.96 -9.29 5.95
N ARG A 4 22.62 -9.24 5.91
CA ARG A 4 21.79 -10.30 5.33
C ARG A 4 20.45 -9.77 4.79
N ALA A 5 19.84 -10.52 3.87
CA ALA A 5 18.52 -10.30 3.34
C ALA A 5 17.63 -11.51 3.60
N LEU A 6 16.33 -11.28 3.70
CA LEU A 6 15.30 -12.30 3.69
C LEU A 6 14.96 -12.62 2.23
N VAL A 7 15.07 -13.87 1.83
CA VAL A 7 14.84 -14.34 0.45
C VAL A 7 13.75 -15.39 0.46
N LEU A 8 12.80 -15.28 -0.43
CA LEU A 8 11.77 -16.28 -0.65
C LEU A 8 12.29 -17.28 -1.71
N THR A 9 12.77 -18.44 -1.27
CA THR A 9 13.44 -19.43 -2.13
C THR A 9 12.48 -20.35 -2.87
N ALA A 10 11.30 -20.59 -2.30
CA ALA A 10 10.19 -21.34 -2.90
C ALA A 10 8.87 -20.91 -2.22
N PRO A 11 7.70 -21.36 -2.71
CA PRO A 11 6.45 -21.07 -2.03
C PRO A 11 6.49 -21.45 -0.54
N ARG A 12 6.25 -20.47 0.33
CA ARG A 12 6.30 -20.58 1.81
C ARG A 12 7.67 -20.96 2.40
N GLN A 13 8.76 -20.77 1.65
CA GLN A 13 10.11 -21.05 2.11
C GLN A 13 10.96 -19.78 2.12
N LEU A 14 11.32 -19.32 3.30
CA LEU A 14 12.15 -18.14 3.51
C LEU A 14 13.51 -18.54 4.06
N GLU A 15 14.55 -17.97 3.51
CA GLU A 15 15.94 -18.21 3.90
C GLU A 15 16.72 -16.90 4.05
N TRP A 16 17.80 -16.95 4.79
CA TRP A 16 18.72 -15.85 4.97
C TRP A 16 19.82 -15.91 3.92
N GLU A 17 19.98 -14.85 3.14
CA GLU A 17 21.10 -14.69 2.20
C GLU A 17 22.08 -13.65 2.77
N ALA A 18 23.36 -14.02 2.89
CA ALA A 18 24.41 -13.11 3.31
C ALA A 18 24.65 -12.03 2.26
N LEU A 19 24.73 -10.76 2.68
CA LEU A 19 25.04 -9.65 1.80
C LEU A 19 26.54 -9.35 1.82
N SER A 20 27.11 -9.12 0.64
CA SER A 20 28.48 -8.66 0.50
C SER A 20 28.60 -7.18 0.83
N ARG A 21 29.58 -6.81 1.64
CA ARG A 21 29.89 -5.41 1.94
C ARG A 21 31.01 -4.91 1.00
N ALA A 22 30.67 -4.71 -0.28
CA ALA A 22 31.57 -4.08 -1.23
C ALA A 22 31.81 -2.60 -0.88
N PRO A 23 32.98 -2.02 -1.23
CA PRO A 23 33.20 -0.58 -1.14
C PRO A 23 32.16 0.19 -1.95
N LEU A 24 31.79 1.39 -1.49
CA LEU A 24 30.87 2.27 -2.21
C LEU A 24 31.55 2.87 -3.46
N ALA A 25 30.76 3.02 -4.53
CA ALA A 25 31.13 3.92 -5.61
C ALA A 25 31.13 5.39 -5.11
N PRO A 26 31.80 6.31 -5.82
CA PRO A 26 31.93 7.69 -5.35
C PRO A 26 30.61 8.41 -5.08
N ASP A 27 29.55 8.11 -5.81
CA ASP A 27 28.23 8.73 -5.73
C ASP A 27 27.19 7.90 -4.93
N GLU A 28 27.62 6.85 -4.23
CA GLU A 28 26.74 5.96 -3.49
C GLU A 28 26.68 6.26 -1.99
N VAL A 29 25.58 5.89 -1.38
CA VAL A 29 25.36 5.87 0.07
C VAL A 29 24.99 4.48 0.53
N ARG A 30 25.46 4.08 1.72
CA ARG A 30 25.04 2.85 2.38
C ARG A 30 24.01 3.18 3.45
N ILE A 31 22.89 2.50 3.38
CA ILE A 31 21.75 2.64 4.29
C ILE A 31 21.71 1.43 5.20
N ARG A 32 21.57 1.64 6.50
CA ARG A 32 21.24 0.63 7.49
C ARG A 32 19.75 0.68 7.76
N THR A 33 19.05 -0.41 7.49
CA THR A 33 17.61 -0.50 7.72
C THR A 33 17.29 -0.41 9.21
N LEU A 34 16.29 0.38 9.56
CA LEU A 34 15.72 0.49 10.91
C LEU A 34 14.42 -0.28 11.02
N PHE A 35 13.53 -0.09 10.07
CA PHE A 35 12.23 -0.73 10.01
C PHE A 35 11.89 -1.13 8.58
N SER A 36 11.12 -2.22 8.45
CA SER A 36 10.55 -2.65 7.18
C SER A 36 9.12 -3.14 7.41
N GLY A 37 8.15 -2.52 6.72
CA GLY A 37 6.74 -2.92 6.78
C GLY A 37 6.49 -4.17 5.93
N ILE A 38 5.50 -4.96 6.30
CA ILE A 38 5.03 -6.10 5.51
C ILE A 38 3.69 -5.76 4.88
N SER A 39 3.65 -5.70 3.57
CA SER A 39 2.43 -5.53 2.79
C SER A 39 1.71 -6.86 2.62
N ALA A 40 0.84 -7.19 3.59
CA ALA A 40 0.20 -8.50 3.67
C ALA A 40 -0.56 -8.91 2.39
N GLY A 41 -1.19 -7.97 1.67
CA GLY A 41 -1.90 -8.26 0.41
C GLY A 41 -0.97 -8.78 -0.68
N THR A 42 0.09 -8.05 -0.95
CA THR A 42 1.02 -8.34 -2.07
C THR A 42 2.05 -9.40 -1.69
N GLU A 43 2.71 -9.24 -0.55
CA GLU A 43 3.80 -10.13 -0.16
C GLU A 43 3.33 -11.54 0.18
N LEU A 44 2.14 -11.70 0.78
CA LEU A 44 1.57 -13.03 0.99
C LEU A 44 1.18 -13.72 -0.33
N SER A 45 0.83 -12.98 -1.37
CA SER A 45 0.61 -13.58 -2.69
C SER A 45 1.91 -14.11 -3.32
N GLN A 46 3.02 -13.39 -3.10
CA GLN A 46 4.36 -13.87 -3.47
C GLN A 46 4.76 -15.09 -2.63
N PHE A 47 4.58 -14.97 -1.31
CA PHE A 47 4.89 -16.04 -0.36
C PHE A 47 4.16 -17.35 -0.66
N ARG A 48 2.90 -17.27 -1.09
CA ARG A 48 2.10 -18.43 -1.53
C ARG A 48 2.43 -18.91 -2.94
N GLY A 49 3.12 -18.12 -3.76
CA GLY A 49 3.33 -18.39 -5.18
C GLY A 49 2.07 -18.16 -6.04
N THR A 50 1.11 -17.37 -5.56
CA THR A 50 -0.18 -17.13 -6.25
C THR A 50 -0.26 -15.79 -6.99
N SER A 51 0.78 -14.97 -6.90
CA SER A 51 0.82 -13.69 -7.63
C SER A 51 0.70 -13.91 -9.14
N PRO A 52 -0.11 -13.11 -9.86
CA PRO A 52 -0.19 -13.19 -11.33
C PRO A 52 1.16 -13.07 -12.03
N PHE A 53 2.09 -12.28 -11.48
CA PHE A 53 3.45 -12.15 -12.02
C PHE A 53 4.32 -13.42 -11.92
N MET A 54 3.93 -14.38 -11.10
CA MET A 54 4.59 -15.68 -10.96
C MET A 54 4.04 -16.74 -11.93
N ASN A 55 2.95 -16.42 -12.60
CA ASN A 55 2.27 -17.35 -13.52
C ASN A 55 2.21 -16.84 -14.95
N LYS A 56 2.49 -15.55 -15.16
CA LYS A 56 2.41 -14.86 -16.45
C LYS A 56 3.59 -13.93 -16.68
N LEU A 57 3.95 -13.73 -17.94
CA LEU A 57 4.90 -12.72 -18.35
C LEU A 57 4.18 -11.39 -18.57
N TRP A 58 4.64 -10.34 -17.91
CA TRP A 58 4.24 -8.96 -18.23
C TRP A 58 5.06 -8.44 -19.40
N ASP A 59 4.45 -8.30 -20.56
CA ASP A 59 5.03 -7.64 -21.74
C ASP A 59 4.90 -6.11 -21.55
N ALA A 60 6.00 -5.47 -21.16
CA ALA A 60 5.98 -4.05 -20.81
C ALA A 60 5.78 -3.13 -22.04
N ASP A 61 6.24 -3.55 -23.21
CA ASP A 61 6.15 -2.78 -24.46
C ASP A 61 4.70 -2.73 -24.96
N ASN A 62 4.00 -3.86 -24.86
CA ASN A 62 2.60 -3.99 -25.28
C ASN A 62 1.61 -3.83 -24.13
N ARG A 63 2.07 -3.78 -22.87
CA ARG A 63 1.27 -3.66 -21.65
C ARG A 63 0.19 -4.74 -21.51
N VAL A 64 0.57 -5.98 -21.76
CA VAL A 64 -0.31 -7.15 -21.65
C VAL A 64 0.36 -8.27 -20.87
N PHE A 65 -0.44 -9.07 -20.16
CA PHE A 65 0.02 -10.33 -19.61
C PHE A 65 -0.08 -11.43 -20.68
N ARG A 66 0.98 -12.23 -20.80
CA ARG A 66 1.05 -13.39 -21.72
C ARG A 66 1.25 -14.66 -20.92
N GLU A 67 0.61 -15.74 -21.37
CA GLU A 67 0.96 -17.09 -20.91
C GLU A 67 2.41 -17.37 -21.33
N SER A 68 3.23 -17.86 -20.40
CA SER A 68 4.65 -18.06 -20.64
C SER A 68 5.24 -19.08 -19.65
N ASP A 69 6.18 -19.89 -20.12
CA ASP A 69 7.00 -20.78 -19.30
C ASP A 69 8.04 -19.98 -18.48
N THR A 70 8.25 -18.70 -18.83
CA THR A 70 9.14 -17.77 -18.14
C THR A 70 8.34 -16.59 -17.60
N PRO A 71 7.67 -16.73 -16.44
CA PRO A 71 6.88 -15.66 -15.85
C PRO A 71 7.76 -14.47 -15.41
N SER A 72 7.15 -13.31 -15.19
CA SER A 72 7.87 -12.09 -14.80
C SER A 72 8.64 -12.24 -13.48
N TRP A 73 8.12 -13.04 -12.56
CA TRP A 73 8.77 -13.33 -11.29
C TRP A 73 8.98 -14.83 -11.14
N THR A 74 10.18 -15.20 -10.74
CA THR A 74 10.58 -16.58 -10.47
C THR A 74 11.23 -16.66 -9.08
N PHE A 75 11.20 -17.85 -8.49
CA PHE A 75 12.00 -18.12 -7.29
C PHE A 75 13.49 -18.28 -7.66
N PRO A 76 14.41 -17.83 -6.80
CA PRO A 76 14.19 -17.12 -5.55
C PRO A 76 13.82 -15.64 -5.73
N VAL A 77 12.86 -15.12 -4.94
CA VAL A 77 12.55 -13.69 -4.88
C VAL A 77 13.49 -13.04 -3.86
N ARG A 78 14.47 -12.29 -4.35
CA ARG A 78 15.50 -11.62 -3.53
C ARG A 78 15.13 -10.22 -3.07
N ASN A 79 14.11 -9.64 -3.66
CA ASN A 79 13.63 -8.31 -3.27
C ASN A 79 12.20 -8.42 -2.74
N LEU A 80 12.05 -9.10 -1.59
CA LEU A 80 10.79 -9.23 -0.88
C LEU A 80 10.62 -8.02 0.03
N GLY A 81 9.46 -7.35 -0.07
CA GLY A 81 9.18 -6.11 0.66
C GLY A 81 9.44 -4.83 -0.15
N TYR A 82 8.78 -3.74 0.24
CA TYR A 82 8.89 -2.44 -0.41
C TYR A 82 8.48 -1.26 0.50
N GLU A 83 8.59 -1.43 1.82
CA GLU A 83 8.17 -0.46 2.83
C GLU A 83 9.29 -0.26 3.87
N GLU A 84 10.43 0.30 3.45
CA GLU A 84 11.61 0.39 4.29
C GLU A 84 11.95 1.82 4.69
N VAL A 85 12.64 1.93 5.84
CA VAL A 85 13.27 3.15 6.34
C VAL A 85 14.61 2.81 6.98
N GLY A 86 15.61 3.65 6.79
CA GLY A 86 16.94 3.43 7.34
C GLY A 86 17.77 4.70 7.44
N ASP A 87 18.87 4.61 8.17
CA ASP A 87 19.84 5.68 8.33
C ASP A 87 21.03 5.47 7.40
N ILE A 88 21.51 6.55 6.78
CA ILE A 88 22.77 6.56 6.03
C ILE A 88 23.92 6.36 7.02
N VAL A 89 24.73 5.33 6.80
CA VAL A 89 25.84 4.95 7.66
C VAL A 89 27.21 5.13 6.98
N GLU A 90 27.23 5.32 5.67
CA GLU A 90 28.45 5.51 4.89
C GLU A 90 28.11 6.27 3.60
N THR A 91 29.01 7.16 3.17
CA THR A 91 28.87 7.94 1.93
C THR A 91 30.12 7.83 1.07
N GLY A 92 29.92 7.73 -0.24
CA GLY A 92 31.01 7.82 -1.23
C GLY A 92 31.59 9.22 -1.32
N SER A 93 32.78 9.34 -1.93
CA SER A 93 33.57 10.58 -1.95
C SER A 93 32.96 11.73 -2.75
N ALA A 94 32.02 11.45 -3.67
CA ALA A 94 31.34 12.45 -4.50
C ALA A 94 29.94 12.79 -4.00
N VAL A 95 29.47 12.18 -2.91
CA VAL A 95 28.18 12.50 -2.26
C VAL A 95 28.25 13.89 -1.64
N THR A 96 27.27 14.75 -1.97
CA THR A 96 27.27 16.18 -1.57
C THR A 96 25.99 16.65 -0.91
N ARG A 97 24.88 15.95 -1.10
CA ARG A 97 23.53 16.35 -0.64
C ARG A 97 23.06 15.56 0.58
N LEU A 98 23.65 14.40 0.81
CA LEU A 98 23.36 13.50 1.91
C LEU A 98 24.59 13.31 2.79
N GLN A 99 24.36 13.03 4.08
CA GLN A 99 25.43 12.78 5.04
C GLN A 99 25.08 11.58 5.94
N VAL A 100 26.10 11.04 6.60
CA VAL A 100 25.90 10.01 7.63
C VAL A 100 24.99 10.56 8.72
N GLY A 101 23.98 9.76 9.08
CA GLY A 101 22.93 10.12 10.04
C GLY A 101 21.64 10.65 9.37
N ASP A 102 21.66 11.03 8.10
CA ASP A 102 20.44 11.32 7.36
C ASP A 102 19.56 10.06 7.27
N ARG A 103 18.25 10.25 7.40
CA ARG A 103 17.26 9.18 7.30
C ARG A 103 16.56 9.20 5.96
N VAL A 104 16.40 8.02 5.37
CA VAL A 104 15.73 7.84 4.07
C VAL A 104 14.70 6.72 4.15
N PHE A 105 13.63 6.85 3.38
CA PHE A 105 12.65 5.79 3.16
C PHE A 105 12.83 5.18 1.76
N GLY A 106 12.32 3.95 1.55
CA GLY A 106 12.44 3.35 0.22
C GLY A 106 11.77 2.00 0.04
N THR A 107 12.25 1.27 -0.95
CA THR A 107 11.67 0.02 -1.44
C THR A 107 12.78 -0.98 -1.76
N TRP A 108 13.64 -1.28 -0.78
CA TRP A 108 14.83 -2.13 -1.00
C TRP A 108 14.69 -3.56 -0.46
N GLY A 109 13.52 -3.90 0.07
CA GLY A 109 13.22 -5.24 0.59
C GLY A 109 13.78 -5.49 1.99
N HIS A 110 13.35 -6.59 2.60
CA HIS A 110 13.68 -6.97 3.98
C HIS A 110 15.15 -7.37 4.10
N ARG A 111 16.03 -6.39 4.30
CA ARG A 111 17.49 -6.58 4.45
C ARG A 111 18.10 -5.60 5.41
N THR A 112 19.23 -6.00 6.01
CA THR A 112 19.92 -5.18 7.03
C THR A 112 20.56 -3.93 6.47
N THR A 113 21.08 -4.00 5.25
CA THR A 113 21.74 -2.88 4.57
C THR A 113 21.36 -2.81 3.10
N HIS A 114 21.39 -1.58 2.56
CA HIS A 114 21.17 -1.32 1.15
C HIS A 114 22.13 -0.24 0.64
N VAL A 115 22.47 -0.27 -0.65
CA VAL A 115 23.29 0.74 -1.31
C VAL A 115 22.49 1.39 -2.43
N TRP A 116 22.44 2.72 -2.43
CA TRP A 116 21.84 3.53 -3.49
C TRP A 116 22.78 4.62 -3.96
N ALA A 117 22.64 5.01 -5.23
CA ALA A 117 23.17 6.27 -5.69
C ALA A 117 22.50 7.43 -4.93
N GLU A 118 23.26 8.51 -4.68
CA GLU A 118 22.73 9.71 -4.03
C GLU A 118 21.47 10.25 -4.74
N ALA A 119 21.48 10.20 -6.07
CA ALA A 119 20.37 10.67 -6.90
C ALA A 119 19.02 9.95 -6.59
N ASP A 120 19.09 8.67 -6.22
CA ASP A 120 17.92 7.87 -5.84
C ASP A 120 17.54 8.07 -4.37
N ALA A 121 18.52 8.21 -3.50
CA ALA A 121 18.33 8.36 -2.07
C ALA A 121 17.86 9.78 -1.68
N TRP A 122 18.40 10.82 -2.29
CA TRP A 122 18.11 12.22 -1.97
C TRP A 122 16.62 12.58 -2.00
N PRO A 123 15.81 12.19 -3.02
CA PRO A 123 14.39 12.49 -3.06
C PRO A 123 13.58 11.77 -1.96
N ARG A 124 14.23 10.87 -1.20
CA ARG A 124 13.62 10.05 -0.16
C ARG A 124 14.11 10.41 1.23
N LYS A 125 14.83 11.52 1.38
CA LYS A 125 15.22 12.03 2.71
C LYS A 125 13.98 12.36 3.52
N MET A 126 13.95 11.87 4.76
CA MET A 126 12.87 12.16 5.70
C MET A 126 13.06 13.56 6.32
N PRO A 127 11.96 14.20 6.76
CA PRO A 127 12.06 15.42 7.56
C PRO A 127 12.84 15.18 8.86
N ASP A 128 13.63 16.18 9.25
CA ASP A 128 14.38 16.11 10.50
C ASP A 128 13.44 15.96 11.71
N GLY A 129 13.81 15.09 12.66
CA GLY A 129 13.00 14.81 13.85
C GLY A 129 11.74 13.98 13.63
N ALA A 130 11.48 13.53 12.40
CA ALA A 130 10.35 12.65 12.12
C ALA A 130 10.53 11.27 12.79
N ASP A 131 9.43 10.69 13.31
CA ASP A 131 9.43 9.29 13.74
C ASP A 131 9.82 8.40 12.55
N PRO A 132 10.86 7.55 12.68
CA PRO A 132 11.32 6.73 11.57
C PRO A 132 10.22 5.83 10.99
N ARG A 133 9.29 5.36 11.83
CA ARG A 133 8.24 4.43 11.42
C ARG A 133 7.27 5.02 10.39
N ILE A 134 7.14 6.36 10.29
CA ILE A 134 6.29 6.94 9.23
C ILE A 134 6.86 6.68 7.83
N GLY A 135 8.16 6.43 7.71
CA GLY A 135 8.82 6.15 6.43
C GLY A 135 8.33 4.87 5.75
N ILE A 136 7.92 3.85 6.53
CA ILE A 136 7.38 2.60 5.97
C ILE A 136 6.10 2.83 5.15
N PHE A 137 5.32 3.86 5.50
CA PHE A 137 4.08 4.20 4.79
C PHE A 137 4.31 5.06 3.54
N SER A 138 5.56 5.32 3.14
CA SER A 138 5.85 6.15 1.97
C SER A 138 5.23 5.61 0.69
N HIS A 139 5.42 4.32 0.40
CA HIS A 139 4.90 3.68 -0.81
C HIS A 139 3.39 3.45 -0.74
N ILE A 140 2.90 2.78 0.30
CA ILE A 140 1.47 2.50 0.43
C ILE A 140 0.64 3.78 0.63
N GLY A 141 1.21 4.81 1.28
CA GLY A 141 0.63 6.13 1.37
C GLY A 141 0.52 6.81 0.00
N ALA A 142 1.54 6.66 -0.86
CA ALA A 142 1.49 7.15 -2.23
C ALA A 142 0.41 6.43 -3.06
N VAL A 143 0.25 5.11 -2.89
CA VAL A 143 -0.85 4.34 -3.50
C VAL A 143 -2.21 4.90 -3.09
N ALA A 144 -2.40 5.15 -1.79
CA ALA A 144 -3.65 5.67 -1.25
C ALA A 144 -3.94 7.12 -1.71
N LEU A 145 -2.92 7.99 -1.71
CA LEU A 145 -3.05 9.35 -2.23
C LEU A 145 -3.37 9.37 -3.73
N ASN A 146 -2.75 8.48 -4.51
CA ASN A 146 -3.08 8.34 -5.93
C ASN A 146 -4.54 7.92 -6.12
N GLY A 147 -5.04 6.96 -5.33
CA GLY A 147 -6.45 6.56 -5.33
C GLY A 147 -7.40 7.71 -5.01
N ALA A 148 -7.06 8.56 -4.04
CA ALA A 148 -7.82 9.75 -3.72
C ALA A 148 -7.81 10.79 -4.87
N HIS A 149 -6.69 10.92 -5.60
CA HIS A 149 -6.62 11.77 -6.80
C HIS A 149 -7.47 11.21 -7.95
N ASP A 150 -7.38 9.89 -8.20
CA ASP A 150 -8.20 9.22 -9.21
C ASP A 150 -9.69 9.31 -8.90
N ALA A 151 -10.05 9.35 -7.62
CA ALA A 151 -11.42 9.51 -7.14
C ALA A 151 -11.98 10.92 -7.43
N ARG A 152 -11.14 11.95 -7.66
CA ARG A 152 -11.55 13.35 -7.89
C ARG A 152 -12.43 13.90 -6.77
N ILE A 153 -12.11 13.57 -5.53
CA ILE A 153 -12.89 13.96 -4.34
C ILE A 153 -13.04 15.46 -4.27
N ARG A 154 -14.26 15.92 -4.02
CA ARG A 154 -14.61 17.32 -3.80
C ARG A 154 -15.13 17.52 -2.40
N MET A 155 -14.99 18.74 -1.89
CA MET A 155 -15.56 19.11 -0.59
C MET A 155 -17.08 18.91 -0.62
N GLY A 156 -17.59 18.17 0.38
CA GLY A 156 -19.02 17.85 0.52
C GLY A 156 -19.45 16.52 -0.13
N ASP A 157 -18.57 15.82 -0.85
CA ASP A 157 -18.88 14.50 -1.39
C ASP A 157 -19.12 13.49 -0.26
N LEU A 158 -20.04 12.56 -0.49
CA LEU A 158 -20.18 11.32 0.29
C LEU A 158 -19.30 10.23 -0.35
N VAL A 159 -18.23 9.85 0.35
CA VAL A 159 -17.27 8.85 -0.09
C VAL A 159 -17.45 7.56 0.71
N VAL A 160 -17.65 6.42 0.04
CA VAL A 160 -17.72 5.10 0.66
C VAL A 160 -16.46 4.30 0.31
N VAL A 161 -15.71 3.86 1.34
CA VAL A 161 -14.46 3.09 1.19
C VAL A 161 -14.71 1.63 1.56
N PHE A 162 -14.60 0.74 0.58
CA PHE A 162 -14.75 -0.71 0.75
C PHE A 162 -13.39 -1.38 0.98
N GLY A 163 -13.21 -1.98 2.15
CA GLY A 163 -11.96 -2.54 2.62
C GLY A 163 -11.15 -1.56 3.46
N LEU A 164 -11.03 -1.85 4.76
CA LEU A 164 -10.35 -1.03 5.77
C LEU A 164 -9.04 -1.67 6.24
N GLY A 165 -8.31 -2.32 5.33
CA GLY A 165 -6.89 -2.64 5.52
C GLY A 165 -6.04 -1.37 5.54
N VAL A 166 -4.71 -1.50 5.60
CA VAL A 166 -3.80 -0.35 5.66
C VAL A 166 -4.08 0.69 4.58
N PRO A 167 -4.14 0.35 3.26
CA PRO A 167 -4.41 1.36 2.24
C PRO A 167 -5.80 1.97 2.37
N GLY A 168 -6.83 1.20 2.79
CA GLY A 168 -8.18 1.73 3.02
C GLY A 168 -8.24 2.74 4.15
N GLN A 169 -7.54 2.48 5.27
CA GLN A 169 -7.42 3.43 6.38
C GLN A 169 -6.74 4.75 5.95
N ILE A 170 -5.77 4.67 5.03
CA ILE A 170 -5.07 5.86 4.52
C ILE A 170 -5.98 6.64 3.54
N VAL A 171 -6.64 5.95 2.60
CA VAL A 171 -7.59 6.56 1.66
C VAL A 171 -8.72 7.27 2.41
N LEU A 172 -9.26 6.65 3.44
CA LEU A 172 -10.30 7.22 4.29
C LEU A 172 -9.86 8.56 4.89
N GLN A 173 -8.67 8.61 5.48
CA GLN A 173 -8.11 9.87 6.02
C GLN A 173 -7.86 10.91 4.93
N ALA A 174 -7.37 10.48 3.76
CA ALA A 174 -7.15 11.38 2.62
C ALA A 174 -8.47 11.97 2.10
N ALA A 175 -9.52 11.16 2.00
CA ALA A 175 -10.86 11.62 1.60
C ALA A 175 -11.43 12.64 2.60
N ARG A 176 -11.35 12.33 3.89
CA ARG A 176 -11.77 13.26 4.94
C ARG A 176 -10.98 14.57 4.90
N ALA A 177 -9.65 14.50 4.75
CA ALA A 177 -8.80 15.69 4.63
C ALA A 177 -9.10 16.53 3.39
N SER A 178 -9.75 15.93 2.38
CA SER A 178 -10.25 16.62 1.18
C SER A 178 -11.65 17.24 1.37
N GLY A 179 -12.26 17.09 2.55
CA GLY A 179 -13.55 17.67 2.91
C GLY A 179 -14.76 16.80 2.60
N ALA A 180 -14.57 15.49 2.37
CA ALA A 180 -15.65 14.54 2.18
C ALA A 180 -16.25 14.06 3.52
N THR A 181 -17.51 13.65 3.49
CA THR A 181 -18.10 12.76 4.49
C THR A 181 -17.72 11.31 4.13
N VAL A 182 -17.15 10.58 5.08
CA VAL A 182 -16.53 9.28 4.77
C VAL A 182 -17.18 8.14 5.54
N VAL A 183 -17.66 7.13 4.79
CA VAL A 183 -18.19 5.87 5.32
C VAL A 183 -17.20 4.74 5.01
N GLY A 184 -16.73 4.03 6.03
CA GLY A 184 -15.87 2.87 5.89
C GLY A 184 -16.65 1.55 5.92
N VAL A 185 -16.31 0.59 5.06
CA VAL A 185 -16.97 -0.73 4.97
C VAL A 185 -15.93 -1.84 5.10
N ASP A 186 -16.07 -2.71 6.11
CA ASP A 186 -15.21 -3.89 6.29
C ASP A 186 -15.91 -4.94 7.16
N PRO A 187 -15.79 -6.25 6.89
CA PRO A 187 -16.37 -7.28 7.74
C PRO A 187 -15.65 -7.40 9.10
N VAL A 188 -14.41 -6.93 9.23
CA VAL A 188 -13.59 -7.08 10.44
C VAL A 188 -13.87 -5.93 11.41
N GLN A 189 -14.38 -6.26 12.60
CA GLN A 189 -14.77 -5.27 13.61
C GLN A 189 -13.61 -4.38 14.07
N SER A 190 -12.41 -4.94 14.29
CA SER A 190 -11.23 -4.18 14.72
C SER A 190 -10.81 -3.13 13.69
N ARG A 191 -10.94 -3.43 12.39
CA ARG A 191 -10.67 -2.49 11.29
C ARG A 191 -11.69 -1.35 11.22
N ARG A 192 -12.97 -1.67 11.43
CA ARG A 192 -14.03 -0.65 11.55
C ARG A 192 -13.80 0.27 12.75
N ALA A 193 -13.43 -0.29 13.90
CA ALA A 193 -13.11 0.48 15.09
C ALA A 193 -11.90 1.41 14.87
N MET A 194 -10.86 0.94 14.17
CA MET A 194 -9.71 1.76 13.78
C MET A 194 -10.14 2.90 12.84
N ALA A 195 -10.98 2.63 11.86
CA ALA A 195 -11.48 3.65 10.94
C ALA A 195 -12.22 4.79 11.67
N LEU A 196 -13.09 4.48 12.63
CA LEU A 196 -13.74 5.47 13.48
C LEU A 196 -12.72 6.30 14.28
N LYS A 197 -11.73 5.63 14.88
CA LYS A 197 -10.64 6.30 15.62
C LYS A 197 -9.83 7.26 14.74
N LEU A 198 -9.65 6.91 13.46
CA LEU A 198 -8.90 7.69 12.48
C LEU A 198 -9.77 8.69 11.72
N GLY A 199 -11.05 8.82 12.09
CA GLY A 199 -11.90 9.89 11.66
C GLY A 199 -12.92 9.54 10.58
N ALA A 200 -13.25 8.27 10.35
CA ALA A 200 -14.47 7.94 9.61
C ALA A 200 -15.68 8.54 10.28
N ASP A 201 -16.59 9.12 9.51
CA ASP A 201 -17.85 9.64 10.05
C ASP A 201 -18.79 8.50 10.44
N ARG A 202 -18.66 7.36 9.74
CA ARG A 202 -19.43 6.13 9.99
C ARG A 202 -18.70 4.89 9.47
N VAL A 203 -19.08 3.74 9.99
CA VAL A 203 -18.63 2.43 9.48
C VAL A 203 -19.81 1.46 9.34
N LEU A 204 -19.73 0.57 8.36
CA LEU A 204 -20.74 -0.45 8.07
C LEU A 204 -20.11 -1.84 8.05
N ASP A 205 -20.88 -2.82 8.53
CA ASP A 205 -20.56 -4.24 8.41
C ASP A 205 -21.33 -4.83 7.21
N PRO A 206 -20.65 -5.22 6.14
CA PRO A 206 -21.31 -5.77 4.96
C PRO A 206 -21.94 -7.15 5.22
N THR A 207 -21.62 -7.80 6.33
CA THR A 207 -22.23 -9.09 6.72
C THR A 207 -23.54 -8.92 7.46
N ALA A 208 -23.82 -7.72 7.98
CA ALA A 208 -25.04 -7.41 8.71
C ALA A 208 -26.19 -6.93 7.80
N GLY A 209 -25.92 -6.60 6.55
CA GLY A 209 -26.93 -6.13 5.60
C GLY A 209 -26.32 -5.52 4.34
N SER A 210 -27.17 -5.17 3.38
CA SER A 210 -26.78 -4.54 2.12
C SER A 210 -26.31 -3.09 2.40
N VAL A 211 -25.06 -2.80 2.05
CA VAL A 211 -24.47 -1.45 2.17
C VAL A 211 -25.18 -0.48 1.21
N SER A 212 -25.48 -0.95 0.00
CA SER A 212 -26.18 -0.14 -1.00
C SER A 212 -27.57 0.29 -0.53
N ASP A 213 -28.34 -0.62 0.07
CA ASP A 213 -29.69 -0.28 0.58
C ASP A 213 -29.62 0.76 1.71
N ILE A 214 -28.63 0.61 2.61
CA ILE A 214 -28.40 1.56 3.69
C ILE A 214 -28.07 2.95 3.14
N ILE A 215 -27.06 3.04 2.28
CA ILE A 215 -26.58 4.33 1.73
C ILE A 215 -27.66 4.99 0.87
N LYS A 216 -28.37 4.22 0.03
CA LYS A 216 -29.45 4.74 -0.79
C LYS A 216 -30.64 5.23 0.06
N SER A 217 -31.01 4.53 1.11
CA SER A 217 -32.10 4.98 2.00
C SER A 217 -31.78 6.30 2.72
N GLU A 218 -30.51 6.53 3.05
CA GLU A 218 -30.03 7.75 3.72
C GLU A 218 -29.79 8.94 2.78
N THR A 219 -29.80 8.69 1.48
CA THR A 219 -29.56 9.70 0.42
C THR A 219 -30.77 9.88 -0.49
N ASP A 220 -31.98 9.58 -0.03
CA ASP A 220 -33.22 9.67 -0.81
C ASP A 220 -33.14 8.93 -2.16
N GLY A 221 -32.50 7.75 -2.17
CA GLY A 221 -32.30 6.92 -3.35
C GLY A 221 -31.10 7.31 -4.24
N ARG A 222 -30.41 8.40 -3.97
CA ARG A 222 -29.31 8.90 -4.81
C ARG A 222 -28.09 7.96 -4.80
N GLY A 223 -27.62 7.54 -3.63
CA GLY A 223 -26.38 6.82 -3.43
C GLY A 223 -25.17 7.71 -3.13
N ALA A 224 -23.98 7.11 -3.00
CA ALA A 224 -22.74 7.80 -2.72
C ALA A 224 -22.22 8.58 -3.96
N ASP A 225 -21.52 9.67 -3.74
CA ASP A 225 -20.89 10.46 -4.83
C ASP A 225 -19.67 9.73 -5.39
N ILE A 226 -18.92 9.03 -4.52
CA ILE A 226 -17.73 8.26 -4.88
C ILE A 226 -17.70 6.95 -4.06
N CYS A 227 -17.35 5.84 -4.72
CA CYS A 227 -16.98 4.59 -4.04
C CYS A 227 -15.53 4.25 -4.37
N ILE A 228 -14.74 3.85 -3.35
CA ILE A 228 -13.35 3.42 -3.51
C ILE A 228 -13.24 2.00 -3.00
N GLU A 229 -12.98 1.04 -3.89
CA GLU A 229 -12.79 -0.36 -3.56
C GLU A 229 -11.29 -0.64 -3.38
N VAL A 230 -10.90 -1.09 -2.17
CA VAL A 230 -9.50 -1.25 -1.74
C VAL A 230 -9.19 -2.69 -1.32
N SER A 231 -10.20 -3.51 -1.14
CA SER A 231 -10.03 -4.89 -0.65
C SER A 231 -9.52 -5.86 -1.73
N GLY A 232 -9.80 -5.57 -3.01
CA GLY A 232 -9.56 -6.48 -4.12
C GLY A 232 -10.55 -7.66 -4.17
N ALA A 233 -11.68 -7.57 -3.46
CA ALA A 233 -12.72 -8.58 -3.46
C ALA A 233 -13.80 -8.24 -4.52
N PRO A 234 -14.09 -9.15 -5.49
CA PRO A 234 -15.13 -8.90 -6.49
C PRO A 234 -16.52 -8.58 -5.90
N ALA A 235 -16.86 -9.20 -4.77
CA ALA A 235 -18.11 -8.92 -4.07
C ALA A 235 -18.18 -7.48 -3.53
N ALA A 236 -17.06 -6.94 -3.02
CA ALA A 236 -16.99 -5.56 -2.55
C ALA A 236 -17.07 -4.57 -3.73
N LEU A 237 -16.46 -4.87 -4.87
CA LEU A 237 -16.58 -4.07 -6.08
C LEU A 237 -18.02 -4.08 -6.63
N SER A 238 -18.69 -5.24 -6.62
CA SER A 238 -20.11 -5.33 -6.97
C SER A 238 -20.98 -4.47 -6.07
N GLU A 239 -20.78 -4.55 -4.75
CA GLU A 239 -21.54 -3.75 -3.79
C GLU A 239 -21.21 -2.23 -3.92
N ALA A 240 -19.97 -1.85 -4.26
CA ALA A 240 -19.60 -0.48 -4.55
C ALA A 240 -20.38 0.07 -5.77
N MET A 241 -20.55 -0.73 -6.85
CA MET A 241 -21.35 -0.34 -8.01
C MET A 241 -22.84 -0.21 -7.71
N ARG A 242 -23.36 -0.99 -6.75
CA ARG A 242 -24.75 -0.87 -6.27
C ARG A 242 -24.95 0.36 -5.39
N THR A 243 -23.90 0.74 -4.65
CA THR A 243 -23.93 1.84 -3.66
C THR A 243 -23.85 3.23 -4.31
N ILE A 244 -23.17 3.32 -5.47
CA ILE A 244 -22.84 4.59 -6.12
C ILE A 244 -24.06 5.29 -6.72
N ALA A 245 -23.99 6.61 -6.84
CA ALA A 245 -24.99 7.42 -7.55
C ALA A 245 -24.90 7.26 -9.07
N TYR A 246 -25.98 7.68 -9.78
CA TYR A 246 -26.01 7.67 -11.24
C TYR A 246 -24.86 8.50 -11.85
N ALA A 247 -24.23 7.98 -12.90
CA ALA A 247 -23.13 8.58 -13.65
C ALA A 247 -21.95 9.02 -12.77
N SER A 248 -21.72 8.32 -11.65
CA SER A 248 -20.66 8.62 -10.68
C SER A 248 -19.53 7.60 -10.75
N ARG A 249 -18.46 7.83 -9.98
CA ARG A 249 -17.20 7.12 -10.15
C ARG A 249 -16.95 6.07 -9.06
N VAL A 250 -16.67 4.84 -9.48
CA VAL A 250 -16.09 3.78 -8.66
C VAL A 250 -14.61 3.64 -8.98
N VAL A 251 -13.74 3.75 -7.96
CA VAL A 251 -12.30 3.56 -8.08
C VAL A 251 -11.94 2.17 -7.60
N ALA A 252 -11.53 1.28 -8.50
CA ALA A 252 -10.99 -0.03 -8.21
C ALA A 252 -9.48 0.11 -7.91
N MET A 253 -9.14 0.15 -6.63
CA MET A 253 -7.78 0.33 -6.12
C MET A 253 -7.21 -0.98 -5.56
N GLY A 254 -8.09 -1.93 -5.18
CA GLY A 254 -7.70 -3.24 -4.70
C GLY A 254 -6.98 -4.06 -5.76
N PHE A 255 -6.07 -4.94 -5.34
CA PHE A 255 -5.38 -5.86 -6.22
C PHE A 255 -6.22 -7.14 -6.40
N PHE A 256 -6.98 -7.20 -7.49
CA PHE A 256 -7.80 -8.37 -7.86
C PHE A 256 -6.91 -9.45 -8.46
N GLN A 257 -6.52 -10.45 -7.64
CA GLN A 257 -5.54 -11.47 -8.02
C GLN A 257 -6.11 -12.67 -8.77
N GLY A 258 -7.43 -12.77 -8.86
CA GLY A 258 -8.14 -13.90 -9.49
C GLY A 258 -9.29 -13.46 -10.37
N GLU A 259 -10.13 -14.43 -10.74
CA GLU A 259 -11.34 -14.17 -11.51
C GLU A 259 -12.33 -13.30 -10.73
N ALA A 260 -12.94 -12.36 -11.40
CA ALA A 260 -13.99 -11.50 -10.82
C ALA A 260 -15.36 -12.20 -10.87
N ARG A 261 -15.49 -13.34 -10.16
CA ARG A 261 -16.76 -14.09 -10.09
C ARG A 261 -17.84 -13.30 -9.38
N GLY A 262 -19.06 -13.32 -9.94
CA GLY A 262 -20.21 -12.61 -9.38
C GLY A 262 -20.23 -11.11 -9.71
N LEU A 263 -19.38 -10.64 -10.61
CA LEU A 263 -19.43 -9.29 -11.15
C LEU A 263 -20.34 -9.25 -12.38
N HIS A 264 -21.48 -8.57 -12.27
CA HIS A 264 -22.49 -8.49 -13.34
C HIS A 264 -22.51 -7.08 -13.93
N LEU A 265 -21.78 -6.88 -15.04
CA LEU A 265 -21.68 -5.56 -15.69
C LEU A 265 -22.92 -5.14 -16.48
N GLY A 266 -23.87 -6.07 -16.72
CA GLY A 266 -25.16 -5.78 -17.34
C GLY A 266 -26.19 -5.11 -16.42
N ASP A 267 -25.95 -5.14 -15.11
CA ASP A 267 -26.86 -4.65 -14.07
C ASP A 267 -26.59 -3.16 -13.77
N GLU A 268 -26.32 -2.80 -12.51
CA GLU A 268 -26.16 -1.41 -12.06
C GLU A 268 -25.05 -0.66 -12.80
N PHE A 269 -23.95 -1.34 -13.16
CA PHE A 269 -22.86 -0.71 -13.91
C PHE A 269 -23.37 -0.12 -15.24
N HIS A 270 -24.12 -0.93 -16.03
CA HIS A 270 -24.64 -0.50 -17.31
C HIS A 270 -25.77 0.52 -17.17
N HIS A 271 -26.77 0.23 -16.32
CA HIS A 271 -27.97 1.03 -16.20
C HIS A 271 -27.73 2.38 -15.53
N ASN A 272 -26.79 2.45 -14.59
CA ASN A 272 -26.45 3.71 -13.88
C ASN A 272 -25.30 4.48 -14.54
N ARG A 273 -24.80 4.05 -15.73
CA ARG A 273 -23.69 4.72 -16.45
C ARG A 273 -22.46 4.92 -15.58
N ILE A 274 -22.10 3.94 -14.75
CA ILE A 274 -21.02 4.04 -13.78
C ILE A 274 -19.67 4.18 -14.48
N GLU A 275 -18.87 5.14 -14.03
CA GLU A 275 -17.45 5.23 -14.40
C GLU A 275 -16.62 4.33 -13.49
N LEU A 276 -16.19 3.17 -13.97
CA LEU A 276 -15.28 2.27 -13.24
C LEU A 276 -13.86 2.48 -13.73
N ILE A 277 -12.98 2.93 -12.82
CA ILE A 277 -11.57 3.17 -13.14
C ILE A 277 -10.66 2.35 -12.24
N SER A 278 -9.50 1.96 -12.78
CA SER A 278 -8.43 1.33 -12.01
C SER A 278 -7.46 2.38 -11.51
N SER A 279 -7.14 2.36 -10.20
CA SER A 279 -6.08 3.17 -9.63
C SER A 279 -4.88 2.31 -9.27
N GLN A 280 -3.78 2.48 -9.99
CA GLN A 280 -2.57 1.67 -9.83
C GLN A 280 -1.31 2.55 -9.93
N ILE A 281 -0.36 2.38 -8.99
CA ILE A 281 0.82 3.24 -8.79
C ILE A 281 1.90 3.11 -9.89
N SER A 282 1.69 2.32 -10.95
CA SER A 282 2.57 2.38 -12.14
C SER A 282 2.57 3.77 -12.79
N GLY A 283 1.47 4.51 -12.61
CA GLY A 283 1.29 5.91 -13.00
C GLY A 283 0.66 6.74 -11.89
N VAL A 284 0.60 8.05 -12.11
CA VAL A 284 -0.19 8.98 -11.29
C VAL A 284 -1.54 9.24 -11.97
N ALA A 285 -2.52 9.71 -11.21
CA ALA A 285 -3.83 10.08 -11.74
C ALA A 285 -3.68 10.92 -13.01
N PRO A 286 -4.26 10.49 -14.18
CA PRO A 286 -4.00 11.14 -15.47
C PRO A 286 -4.27 12.64 -15.49
N ASP A 287 -5.37 13.07 -14.86
CA ASP A 287 -5.76 14.48 -14.77
C ASP A 287 -4.78 15.34 -13.95
N ALA A 288 -3.98 14.70 -13.11
CA ALA A 288 -3.01 15.35 -12.24
C ALA A 288 -1.56 15.20 -12.70
N SER A 289 -1.31 14.43 -13.77
CA SER A 289 0.03 14.02 -14.24
C SER A 289 0.94 15.20 -14.63
N HIS A 290 0.35 16.35 -15.02
CA HIS A 290 1.09 17.59 -15.31
C HIS A 290 1.77 18.20 -14.07
N ARG A 291 1.35 17.86 -12.86
CA ARG A 291 1.84 18.44 -11.59
C ARG A 291 2.20 17.40 -10.53
N TRP A 292 1.85 16.13 -10.71
CA TRP A 292 2.18 15.04 -9.79
C TRP A 292 3.11 14.02 -10.43
N SER A 293 3.96 13.45 -9.60
CA SER A 293 4.86 12.35 -9.95
C SER A 293 4.92 11.36 -8.78
N LYS A 294 5.43 10.14 -9.02
CA LYS A 294 5.61 9.16 -7.94
C LYS A 294 6.50 9.70 -6.80
N PRO A 295 7.67 10.32 -7.07
CA PRO A 295 8.48 10.92 -6.01
C PRO A 295 7.70 11.94 -5.18
N ARG A 296 6.91 12.80 -5.82
CA ARG A 296 6.06 13.77 -5.12
C ARG A 296 4.99 13.10 -4.25
N LEU A 297 4.40 11.98 -4.70
CA LEU A 297 3.44 11.21 -3.90
C LEU A 297 4.10 10.63 -2.64
N TRP A 298 5.27 10.00 -2.79
CA TRP A 298 6.01 9.45 -1.65
C TRP A 298 6.36 10.51 -0.62
N GLN A 299 6.97 11.60 -1.07
CA GLN A 299 7.31 12.74 -0.21
C GLN A 299 6.08 13.33 0.48
N THR A 300 4.96 13.45 -0.25
CA THR A 300 3.72 13.98 0.31
C THR A 300 3.14 13.05 1.38
N ALA A 301 3.16 11.73 1.17
CA ALA A 301 2.70 10.77 2.16
C ALA A 301 3.49 10.87 3.47
N VAL A 302 4.81 10.98 3.40
CA VAL A 302 5.67 11.16 4.58
C VAL A 302 5.45 12.53 5.23
N ARG A 303 5.42 13.60 4.44
CA ARG A 303 5.22 14.97 4.93
C ARG A 303 3.88 15.14 5.65
N LEU A 304 2.77 14.64 5.09
CA LEU A 304 1.45 14.75 5.72
C LEU A 304 1.36 14.01 7.05
N GLN A 305 2.10 12.90 7.22
CA GLN A 305 2.22 12.24 8.50
C GLN A 305 3.03 13.07 9.50
N HIS A 306 4.18 13.61 9.07
CA HIS A 306 5.02 14.47 9.92
C HIS A 306 4.28 15.74 10.38
N GLU A 307 3.45 16.30 9.52
CA GLU A 307 2.57 17.45 9.82
C GLU A 307 1.33 17.09 10.65
N GLY A 308 1.12 15.81 10.97
CA GLY A 308 -0.06 15.33 11.73
C GLY A 308 -1.38 15.38 10.95
N ARG A 309 -1.34 15.56 9.63
CA ARG A 309 -2.53 15.59 8.76
C ARG A 309 -3.00 14.18 8.37
N LEU A 310 -2.09 13.21 8.39
CA LEU A 310 -2.39 11.78 8.33
C LEU A 310 -1.81 11.12 9.57
N ASN A 311 -2.61 10.34 10.26
CA ASN A 311 -2.19 9.62 11.47
C ASN A 311 -2.10 8.14 11.16
N LEU A 312 -0.91 7.64 10.76
CA LEU A 312 -0.72 6.27 10.31
C LEU A 312 -0.02 5.38 11.35
N LEU A 313 0.68 5.94 12.32
CA LEU A 313 1.35 5.15 13.37
C LEU A 313 0.42 4.18 14.12
N PRO A 314 -0.85 4.52 14.43
CA PRO A 314 -1.78 3.57 15.05
C PRO A 314 -2.11 2.34 14.19
N LEU A 315 -1.81 2.36 12.88
CA LEU A 315 -1.97 1.20 12.00
C LEU A 315 -0.92 0.12 12.26
N ILE A 316 0.23 0.48 12.84
CA ILE A 316 1.24 -0.48 13.28
C ILE A 316 0.68 -1.19 14.52
N THR A 317 0.12 -2.37 14.30
CA THR A 317 -0.50 -3.19 15.36
C THR A 317 0.40 -4.32 15.82
N ASP A 318 1.52 -4.54 15.13
CA ASP A 318 2.46 -5.60 15.42
C ASP A 318 3.88 -5.18 15.02
N GLU A 319 4.83 -5.30 15.94
CA GLU A 319 6.24 -5.00 15.70
C GLU A 319 7.10 -6.19 16.14
N VAL A 320 7.84 -6.76 15.21
CA VAL A 320 8.56 -8.02 15.38
C VAL A 320 10.04 -7.82 15.05
N PRO A 321 10.98 -8.45 15.79
CA PRO A 321 12.38 -8.48 15.40
C PRO A 321 12.56 -9.07 14.01
N PHE A 322 13.50 -8.53 13.22
CA PHE A 322 13.77 -9.01 11.85
C PHE A 322 14.11 -10.50 11.82
N GLU A 323 14.75 -11.00 12.87
CA GLU A 323 15.10 -12.42 13.04
C GLU A 323 13.88 -13.35 13.02
N ASP A 324 12.74 -12.87 13.47
CA ASP A 324 11.50 -13.63 13.59
C ASP A 324 10.64 -13.54 12.31
N ALA A 325 11.11 -12.85 11.25
CA ALA A 325 10.37 -12.65 10.01
C ALA A 325 9.84 -13.96 9.38
N PRO A 326 10.59 -15.08 9.28
CA PRO A 326 10.04 -16.31 8.71
C PRO A 326 8.82 -16.84 9.47
N ALA A 327 8.86 -16.83 10.80
CA ALA A 327 7.73 -17.27 11.64
C ALA A 327 6.52 -16.32 11.49
N LEU A 328 6.79 -15.02 11.35
CA LEU A 328 5.78 -14.00 11.12
C LEU A 328 5.03 -14.21 9.80
N PHE A 329 5.74 -14.45 8.68
CA PHE A 329 5.10 -14.71 7.39
C PHE A 329 4.16 -15.92 7.46
N HIS A 330 4.57 -17.00 8.12
CA HIS A 330 3.70 -18.16 8.35
C HIS A 330 2.49 -17.83 9.24
N ARG A 331 2.64 -16.95 10.25
CA ARG A 331 1.52 -16.49 11.09
C ARG A 331 0.51 -15.69 10.26
N LEU A 332 0.99 -14.76 9.44
CA LEU A 332 0.14 -13.94 8.56
C LEU A 332 -0.56 -14.81 7.50
N ASP A 333 0.11 -15.83 6.95
CA ASP A 333 -0.45 -16.76 5.95
C ASP A 333 -1.62 -17.59 6.50
N ARG A 334 -1.59 -17.95 7.78
CA ARG A 334 -2.71 -18.65 8.46
C ARG A 334 -3.91 -17.75 8.75
N GLY A 335 -3.77 -16.45 8.58
CA GLY A 335 -4.78 -15.44 8.85
C GLY A 335 -4.59 -14.79 10.23
N ALA A 336 -4.55 -13.47 10.23
CA ALA A 336 -4.42 -12.64 11.43
C ALA A 336 -5.28 -11.37 11.24
N PRO A 337 -6.61 -11.48 11.33
CA PRO A 337 -7.55 -10.41 10.97
C PRO A 337 -7.38 -9.15 11.82
N ASP A 338 -6.89 -9.28 13.06
CA ASP A 338 -6.67 -8.16 13.97
C ASP A 338 -5.35 -7.41 13.72
N ILE A 339 -4.47 -7.97 12.89
CA ILE A 339 -3.24 -7.30 12.46
C ILE A 339 -3.54 -6.43 11.24
N LEU A 340 -3.23 -5.14 11.34
CA LEU A 340 -3.28 -4.20 10.20
C LEU A 340 -1.91 -4.11 9.53
N GLN A 341 -0.96 -3.44 10.16
CA GLN A 341 0.42 -3.33 9.69
C GLN A 341 1.35 -4.05 10.66
N THR A 342 2.12 -4.98 10.15
CA THR A 342 3.29 -5.52 10.85
C THR A 342 4.55 -4.82 10.38
N VAL A 343 5.46 -4.58 11.31
CA VAL A 343 6.76 -3.95 11.05
C VAL A 343 7.87 -4.86 11.58
N LEU A 344 8.85 -5.13 10.74
CA LEU A 344 10.11 -5.75 11.13
C LEU A 344 11.04 -4.68 11.68
N ARG A 345 11.51 -4.85 12.90
CA ARG A 345 12.49 -3.97 13.55
C ARG A 345 13.89 -4.56 13.42
N PHE A 346 14.81 -3.73 12.93
CA PHE A 346 16.23 -4.07 12.77
C PHE A 346 17.04 -3.45 13.93
N GLY A 347 18.01 -4.17 14.43
CA GLY A 347 18.87 -3.74 15.53
C GLY A 347 18.79 -4.66 16.75
N ASP A 348 19.67 -4.45 17.73
CA ASP A 348 19.75 -5.31 18.90
C ASP A 348 18.46 -5.24 19.74
N ARG A 349 18.07 -6.38 20.30
CA ARG A 349 17.09 -6.44 21.40
C ARG A 349 17.70 -5.62 22.57
N THR A 350 17.21 -4.41 22.79
CA THR A 350 17.49 -3.70 24.04
C THR A 350 16.68 -4.28 25.16
#